data_c26d42da0e6f38538f188648965a2cff
#
_entry.id   c26d42da0e6f38538f188648965a2cff
#
_cell.length_a   1.000
_cell.length_b   1.000
_cell.length_c   1.000
_cell.angle_alpha   90.00
_cell.angle_beta   90.00
_cell.angle_gamma   90.00
#
_symmetry.space_group_name_H-M   'P 1'
#
loop_
_entity.id
_entity.type
_entity.pdbx_description
1 polymer ?
#
loop_
_entity_poly.entity_id
_entity_poly.type
_entity_poly.pdbx_seq_one_letter_code
_entity_poly.pdbx_strand_id
1 'polypeptide(L)'
;MPTFSTTRRHALRALSALLLPGSLRATAASASDPSEAAADCIIPAKAGGGFDLTCALARDALQAVRPTRPPLAQRYLPGGIGAVAFDRIATGRLGGPGTLVAFSSGSLLNLAQGRFGPHPPSAVRWIATLGTDYGVIAVHRDSPCKRLQDLIAALRQEPSRIAFGAGGTVGSQDWVKAALLVRAAGRDHKAMRFVSFEGGGDALGALQGKHVDVFPGDAAEALQAIAGGAPVRLLAVLSETRLGGALTGVPTAREQGVDIVWPTVRGLYLSANVPEAAVRMWTAAFAEATAAPGYAALRERHSLYPFALTGAALDDYVQARIKTYQALADELGLRRWKP
;
A
#
# COMPACT_ATOMS: atom_id res chain seq x y z
N MET A 1 -71.88 -17.04 -51.67
CA MET A 1 -73.27 -16.52 -51.69
C MET A 1 -73.73 -16.25 -50.30
N PRO A 2 -74.49 -15.24 -50.02
CA PRO A 2 -74.58 -13.87 -50.60
C PRO A 2 -74.11 -12.83 -49.53
N THR A 3 -73.58 -11.69 -49.89
CA THR A 3 -74.15 -10.41 -50.39
C THR A 3 -74.64 -9.44 -49.31
N PHE A 4 -74.33 -8.20 -49.62
CA PHE A 4 -74.88 -6.86 -49.34
C PHE A 4 -74.36 -6.11 -48.14
N SER A 5 -73.59 -5.05 -48.39
CA SER A 5 -73.91 -3.69 -48.85
C SER A 5 -74.61 -2.85 -47.78
N THR A 6 -74.06 -1.75 -47.38
CA THR A 6 -74.33 -0.40 -47.81
C THR A 6 -73.79 0.68 -46.88
N THR A 7 -73.01 1.55 -47.46
CA THR A 7 -72.90 3.00 -47.33
C THR A 7 -73.78 3.73 -46.31
N ARG A 8 -73.17 4.61 -45.49
CA ARG A 8 -73.72 6.01 -45.39
C ARG A 8 -72.63 6.99 -44.82
N ARG A 9 -72.62 8.10 -45.48
CA ARG A 9 -71.80 9.30 -45.40
C ARG A 9 -72.15 10.19 -44.21
N HIS A 10 -71.25 11.19 -43.99
CA HIS A 10 -71.34 12.48 -43.29
C HIS A 10 -71.14 12.40 -41.74
N ALA A 11 -70.16 13.10 -41.17
CA ALA A 11 -70.03 14.55 -41.15
C ALA A 11 -68.63 14.95 -40.60
N LEU A 12 -68.01 15.92 -41.27
CA LEU A 12 -66.85 16.68 -40.75
C LEU A 12 -67.29 17.47 -39.50
N ARG A 13 -66.50 17.37 -38.43
CA ARG A 13 -66.37 18.46 -37.46
C ARG A 13 -64.90 18.61 -37.15
N ALA A 14 -64.30 19.70 -37.58
CA ALA A 14 -63.02 20.18 -37.25
C ALA A 14 -62.96 20.52 -35.73
N LEU A 15 -62.07 19.90 -34.99
CA LEU A 15 -61.69 20.36 -33.64
C LEU A 15 -60.22 20.74 -33.70
N SER A 16 -59.96 22.04 -33.74
CA SER A 16 -58.60 22.63 -33.56
C SER A 16 -58.10 22.41 -32.15
N ALA A 17 -57.21 21.44 -31.94
CA ALA A 17 -56.51 21.28 -30.69
C ALA A 17 -55.27 22.20 -30.68
N LEU A 18 -55.27 23.20 -29.82
CA LEU A 18 -54.13 24.04 -29.48
C LEU A 18 -53.03 23.14 -28.94
N LEU A 19 -51.95 22.96 -29.69
CA LEU A 19 -50.69 22.41 -29.19
C LEU A 19 -49.94 23.51 -28.40
N LEU A 20 -50.03 23.46 -27.07
CA LEU A 20 -49.12 24.17 -26.19
C LEU A 20 -47.75 23.49 -26.27
N PRO A 21 -46.63 24.21 -26.50
CA PRO A 21 -45.32 23.64 -26.41
C PRO A 21 -44.99 23.38 -24.92
N GLY A 22 -45.16 22.15 -24.48
CA GLY A 22 -44.65 21.68 -23.21
C GLY A 22 -43.12 21.76 -23.23
N SER A 23 -42.55 22.75 -22.57
CA SER A 23 -41.12 22.83 -22.27
C SER A 23 -40.72 21.60 -21.45
N LEU A 24 -40.19 20.58 -22.11
CA LEU A 24 -39.42 19.55 -21.46
C LEU A 24 -38.19 20.24 -20.79
N ARG A 25 -38.38 20.65 -19.55
CA ARG A 25 -37.20 20.88 -18.67
C ARG A 25 -36.51 19.53 -18.55
N ALA A 26 -35.45 19.34 -19.33
CA ALA A 26 -34.45 18.33 -19.03
C ALA A 26 -33.91 18.70 -17.64
N THR A 27 -34.37 17.99 -16.61
CA THR A 27 -33.66 17.93 -15.33
C THR A 27 -32.30 17.36 -15.64
N ALA A 28 -31.30 18.24 -15.80
CA ALA A 28 -29.93 17.85 -15.75
C ALA A 28 -29.77 17.14 -14.39
N ALA A 29 -29.69 15.82 -14.41
CA ALA A 29 -29.27 15.06 -13.25
C ALA A 29 -27.93 15.68 -12.85
N SER A 30 -27.91 16.38 -11.72
CA SER A 30 -26.68 16.88 -11.11
C SER A 30 -25.79 15.65 -10.96
N ALA A 31 -24.77 15.53 -11.80
CA ALA A 31 -23.75 14.52 -11.60
C ALA A 31 -23.18 14.80 -10.21
N SER A 32 -23.50 13.96 -9.24
CA SER A 32 -22.95 14.06 -7.90
C SER A 32 -21.44 14.14 -8.04
N ASP A 33 -20.83 15.12 -7.38
CA ASP A 33 -19.38 15.30 -7.39
C ASP A 33 -18.73 13.94 -7.02
N PRO A 34 -17.89 13.35 -7.88
CA PRO A 34 -17.22 12.08 -7.57
C PRO A 34 -16.46 12.12 -6.24
N SER A 35 -16.12 13.33 -5.75
CA SER A 35 -15.46 13.53 -4.47
C SER A 35 -16.36 13.23 -3.26
N GLU A 36 -17.68 13.28 -3.41
CA GLU A 36 -18.66 13.00 -2.35
C GLU A 36 -19.22 11.56 -2.42
N ALA A 37 -18.88 10.80 -3.45
CA ALA A 37 -19.31 9.42 -3.57
C ALA A 37 -18.61 8.52 -2.54
N ALA A 38 -19.31 7.46 -2.11
CA ALA A 38 -18.72 6.41 -1.28
C ALA A 38 -17.50 5.80 -1.99
N ALA A 39 -16.42 5.61 -1.25
CA ALA A 39 -15.17 5.06 -1.78
C ALA A 39 -14.58 4.04 -0.82
N ASP A 40 -13.74 3.16 -1.35
CA ASP A 40 -13.06 2.13 -0.58
C ASP A 40 -11.54 2.20 -0.75
N CYS A 41 -10.84 1.73 0.28
CA CYS A 41 -9.41 1.48 0.28
C CYS A 41 -9.17 -0.01 0.41
N ILE A 42 -8.63 -0.62 -0.63
CA ILE A 42 -8.25 -2.03 -0.65
C ILE A 42 -6.94 -2.17 0.13
N ILE A 43 -6.95 -3.06 1.12
CA ILE A 43 -5.81 -3.48 1.91
C ILE A 43 -5.33 -4.82 1.34
N PRO A 44 -4.22 -4.84 0.56
CA PRO A 44 -3.79 -6.05 -0.15
C PRO A 44 -2.98 -7.01 0.74
N ALA A 45 -3.42 -7.18 1.99
CA ALA A 45 -2.88 -8.09 3.00
C ALA A 45 -3.95 -8.41 4.04
N LYS A 46 -3.60 -9.18 5.07
CA LYS A 46 -4.39 -9.32 6.29
C LYS A 46 -4.28 -8.09 7.18
N ALA A 47 -5.15 -8.00 8.19
CA ALA A 47 -5.18 -6.90 9.15
C ALA A 47 -3.87 -6.79 9.96
N GLY A 48 -3.58 -5.57 10.45
CA GLY A 48 -2.48 -5.28 11.38
C GLY A 48 -1.13 -5.05 10.71
N GLY A 49 -1.06 -4.98 9.37
CA GLY A 49 0.17 -4.68 8.64
C GLY A 49 0.23 -3.27 8.06
N GLY A 50 1.33 -2.92 7.40
CA GLY A 50 1.57 -1.58 6.87
C GLY A 50 0.58 -1.10 5.81
N PHE A 51 -0.08 -1.98 5.07
CA PHE A 51 -1.17 -1.60 4.15
C PHE A 51 -2.43 -1.18 4.91
N ASP A 52 -2.71 -1.80 6.04
CA ASP A 52 -3.80 -1.43 6.93
C ASP A 52 -3.58 -0.03 7.50
N LEU A 53 -2.36 0.23 8.02
CA LEU A 53 -1.94 1.57 8.45
C LEU A 53 -2.08 2.61 7.33
N THR A 54 -1.75 2.25 6.09
CA THR A 54 -1.85 3.15 4.94
C THR A 54 -3.30 3.55 4.66
N CYS A 55 -4.22 2.58 4.62
CA CYS A 55 -5.64 2.87 4.40
C CYS A 55 -6.27 3.63 5.59
N ALA A 56 -5.85 3.33 6.82
CA ALA A 56 -6.29 4.07 8.00
C ALA A 56 -5.85 5.53 7.93
N LEU A 57 -4.58 5.80 7.64
CA LEU A 57 -4.07 7.17 7.47
C LEU A 57 -4.78 7.90 6.32
N ALA A 58 -5.01 7.23 5.18
CA ALA A 58 -5.73 7.82 4.04
C ALA A 58 -7.14 8.25 4.43
N ARG A 59 -7.89 7.37 5.12
CA ARG A 59 -9.22 7.68 5.65
C ARG A 59 -9.19 8.88 6.56
N ASP A 60 -8.32 8.86 7.57
CA ASP A 60 -8.27 9.89 8.60
C ASP A 60 -7.82 11.24 8.02
N ALA A 61 -6.88 11.24 7.07
CA ALA A 61 -6.41 12.44 6.37
C ALA A 61 -7.53 13.10 5.55
N LEU A 62 -8.31 12.32 4.81
CA LEU A 62 -9.44 12.85 4.05
C LEU A 62 -10.57 13.35 4.97
N GLN A 63 -10.87 12.65 6.06
CA GLN A 63 -11.87 13.09 7.03
C GLN A 63 -11.48 14.39 7.71
N ALA A 64 -10.20 14.65 7.93
CA ALA A 64 -9.72 15.88 8.53
C ALA A 64 -9.99 17.13 7.66
N VAL A 65 -9.93 17.01 6.33
CA VAL A 65 -10.13 18.11 5.37
C VAL A 65 -11.54 18.12 4.75
N ARG A 66 -12.22 16.98 4.73
CA ARG A 66 -13.56 16.79 4.14
C ARG A 66 -14.46 16.00 5.07
N PRO A 67 -14.87 16.57 6.21
CA PRO A 67 -15.61 15.84 7.26
C PRO A 67 -17.02 15.39 6.84
N THR A 68 -17.61 16.01 5.83
CA THR A 68 -18.93 15.67 5.30
C THR A 68 -18.90 14.48 4.34
N ARG A 69 -17.72 14.11 3.82
CA ARG A 69 -17.56 12.95 2.95
C ARG A 69 -17.72 11.65 3.74
N PRO A 70 -18.40 10.62 3.17
CA PRO A 70 -18.36 9.28 3.76
C PRO A 70 -16.92 8.79 3.93
N PRO A 71 -16.55 8.20 5.09
CA PRO A 71 -15.22 7.67 5.32
C PRO A 71 -14.86 6.60 4.27
N LEU A 72 -13.56 6.48 3.93
CA LEU A 72 -13.09 5.38 3.10
C LEU A 72 -13.39 4.04 3.80
N ALA A 73 -14.18 3.19 3.14
CA ALA A 73 -14.41 1.83 3.61
C ALA A 73 -13.14 1.00 3.45
N GLN A 74 -12.71 0.28 4.47
CA GLN A 74 -11.55 -0.59 4.41
C GLN A 74 -11.97 -1.99 3.97
N ARG A 75 -11.32 -2.52 2.91
CA ARG A 75 -11.60 -3.84 2.37
C ARG A 75 -10.32 -4.65 2.23
N TYR A 76 -10.28 -5.80 2.91
CA TYR A 76 -9.13 -6.69 2.84
C TYR A 76 -9.19 -7.57 1.59
N LEU A 77 -8.07 -7.65 0.87
CA LEU A 77 -7.88 -8.52 -0.29
C LEU A 77 -6.49 -9.15 -0.22
N PRO A 78 -6.25 -10.10 0.69
CA PRO A 78 -4.97 -10.76 0.83
C PRO A 78 -4.63 -11.61 -0.39
N GLY A 79 -3.36 -11.87 -0.61
CA GLY A 79 -2.84 -12.74 -1.65
C GLY A 79 -1.54 -12.22 -2.25
N GLY A 80 -0.42 -12.92 -1.97
CA GLY A 80 0.90 -12.62 -2.52
C GLY A 80 1.43 -11.22 -2.20
N ILE A 81 1.09 -10.67 -1.03
CA ILE A 81 1.47 -9.31 -0.61
C ILE A 81 1.18 -8.28 -1.71
N GLY A 82 -0.07 -8.25 -2.15
CA GLY A 82 -0.57 -7.32 -3.16
C GLY A 82 -0.63 -7.83 -4.59
N ALA A 83 -0.08 -8.99 -4.92
CA ALA A 83 -0.08 -9.51 -6.28
C ALA A 83 -1.50 -9.74 -6.82
N VAL A 84 -2.40 -10.31 -6.01
CA VAL A 84 -3.80 -10.54 -6.40
C VAL A 84 -4.54 -9.23 -6.61
N ALA A 85 -4.35 -8.25 -5.71
CA ALA A 85 -4.98 -6.94 -5.84
C ALA A 85 -4.48 -6.22 -7.10
N PHE A 86 -3.16 -6.20 -7.31
CA PHE A 86 -2.55 -5.55 -8.47
C PHE A 86 -3.04 -6.15 -9.79
N ASP A 87 -3.03 -7.49 -9.91
CA ASP A 87 -3.51 -8.17 -11.11
C ASP A 87 -4.99 -7.87 -11.40
N ARG A 88 -5.87 -7.92 -10.38
CA ARG A 88 -7.29 -7.60 -10.55
C ARG A 88 -7.52 -6.16 -10.98
N ILE A 89 -6.75 -5.21 -10.45
CA ILE A 89 -6.82 -3.79 -10.83
C ILE A 89 -6.27 -3.59 -12.24
N ALA A 90 -5.10 -4.13 -12.57
CA ALA A 90 -4.45 -3.99 -13.87
C ALA A 90 -5.28 -4.61 -15.01
N THR A 91 -6.01 -5.69 -14.72
CA THR A 91 -6.90 -6.36 -15.69
C THR A 91 -8.32 -5.82 -15.72
N GLY A 92 -8.65 -4.80 -14.91
CA GLY A 92 -9.99 -4.23 -14.82
C GLY A 92 -11.04 -5.14 -14.14
N ARG A 93 -10.62 -6.25 -13.52
CA ARG A 93 -11.51 -7.15 -12.76
C ARG A 93 -11.89 -6.59 -11.39
N LEU A 94 -11.19 -5.59 -10.93
CA LEU A 94 -11.45 -4.82 -9.73
C LEU A 94 -11.10 -3.36 -10.02
N GLY A 95 -11.84 -2.46 -9.41
CA GLY A 95 -11.56 -1.04 -9.48
C GLY A 95 -12.67 -0.25 -10.14
N GLY A 96 -12.83 0.96 -9.66
CA GLY A 96 -13.73 1.99 -10.15
C GLY A 96 -13.18 3.33 -9.72
N PRO A 97 -13.88 4.44 -10.06
CA PRO A 97 -13.41 5.78 -9.72
C PRO A 97 -13.20 6.03 -8.22
N GLY A 98 -13.86 5.23 -7.36
CA GLY A 98 -13.76 5.30 -5.89
C GLY A 98 -12.93 4.20 -5.24
N THR A 99 -12.26 3.30 -6.00
CA THR A 99 -11.52 2.17 -5.45
C THR A 99 -10.02 2.47 -5.40
N LEU A 100 -9.56 2.95 -4.26
CA LEU A 100 -8.14 3.15 -3.96
C LEU A 100 -7.51 1.82 -3.49
N VAL A 101 -6.23 1.64 -3.75
CA VAL A 101 -5.47 0.48 -3.28
C VAL A 101 -4.19 0.93 -2.59
N ALA A 102 -3.92 0.41 -1.41
CA ALA A 102 -2.67 0.70 -0.70
C ALA A 102 -1.46 0.06 -1.39
N PHE A 103 -0.35 0.80 -1.47
CA PHE A 103 0.95 0.28 -1.90
C PHE A 103 2.07 0.72 -0.95
N SER A 104 3.19 0.03 -1.07
CA SER A 104 4.43 0.37 -0.35
C SER A 104 5.66 0.20 -1.25
N SER A 105 6.83 0.54 -0.73
CA SER A 105 8.11 0.20 -1.38
C SER A 105 8.21 -1.29 -1.71
N GLY A 106 7.61 -2.17 -0.89
CA GLY A 106 7.52 -3.60 -1.15
C GLY A 106 6.72 -3.95 -2.40
N SER A 107 5.67 -3.17 -2.71
CA SER A 107 4.91 -3.33 -3.96
C SER A 107 5.77 -2.99 -5.18
N LEU A 108 6.55 -1.91 -5.10
CA LEU A 108 7.48 -1.50 -6.17
C LEU A 108 8.61 -2.53 -6.36
N LEU A 109 9.10 -3.12 -5.26
CA LEU A 109 10.08 -4.21 -5.31
C LEU A 109 9.51 -5.47 -5.99
N ASN A 110 8.25 -5.82 -5.70
CA ASN A 110 7.56 -6.94 -6.35
C ASN A 110 7.35 -6.69 -7.85
N LEU A 111 6.99 -5.48 -8.25
CA LEU A 111 6.92 -5.07 -9.65
C LEU A 111 8.28 -5.19 -10.33
N ALA A 112 9.35 -4.72 -9.69
CA ALA A 112 10.72 -4.80 -10.21
C ALA A 112 11.17 -6.24 -10.47
N GLN A 113 10.67 -7.19 -9.66
CA GLN A 113 10.94 -8.63 -9.80
C GLN A 113 9.98 -9.34 -10.77
N GLY A 114 8.99 -8.65 -11.34
CA GLY A 114 7.94 -9.28 -12.17
C GLY A 114 6.99 -10.19 -11.38
N ARG A 115 6.87 -10.01 -10.07
CA ARG A 115 6.05 -10.88 -9.19
C ARG A 115 4.56 -10.55 -9.22
N PHE A 116 4.20 -9.40 -9.75
CA PHE A 116 2.82 -8.97 -9.95
C PHE A 116 2.28 -9.37 -11.34
N GLY A 117 2.94 -10.33 -12.01
CA GLY A 117 2.60 -10.77 -13.37
C GLY A 117 3.21 -9.88 -14.45
N PRO A 118 2.74 -10.00 -15.71
CA PRO A 118 3.30 -9.30 -16.85
C PRO A 118 2.84 -7.83 -16.95
N HIS A 119 2.42 -7.24 -15.85
CA HIS A 119 1.87 -5.89 -15.84
C HIS A 119 2.96 -4.85 -15.63
N PRO A 120 3.05 -3.81 -16.49
CA PRO A 120 3.96 -2.70 -16.29
C PRO A 120 3.49 -1.80 -15.14
N PRO A 121 4.37 -0.95 -14.58
CA PRO A 121 3.99 0.03 -13.56
C PRO A 121 2.88 0.99 -14.00
N SER A 122 2.74 1.23 -15.31
CA SER A 122 1.69 2.05 -15.93
C SER A 122 0.32 1.37 -16.04
N ALA A 123 0.20 0.08 -15.66
CA ALA A 123 -1.09 -0.60 -15.57
C ALA A 123 -2.00 -0.06 -14.46
N VAL A 124 -1.47 0.82 -13.61
CA VAL A 124 -2.18 1.53 -12.55
C VAL A 124 -1.85 3.03 -12.59
N ARG A 125 -2.63 3.84 -11.87
CA ARG A 125 -2.40 5.29 -11.70
C ARG A 125 -1.98 5.54 -10.26
N TRP A 126 -0.76 5.98 -10.07
CA TRP A 126 -0.22 6.34 -8.75
C TRP A 126 -0.83 7.66 -8.31
N ILE A 127 -1.42 7.72 -7.11
CA ILE A 127 -2.21 8.87 -6.65
C ILE A 127 -1.45 9.73 -5.67
N ALA A 128 -1.00 9.12 -4.58
CA ALA A 128 -0.28 9.85 -3.53
C ALA A 128 0.63 8.92 -2.72
N THR A 129 1.74 9.45 -2.20
CA THR A 129 2.37 8.92 -0.99
C THR A 129 1.91 9.73 0.22
N LEU A 130 1.72 9.04 1.33
CA LEU A 130 1.19 9.60 2.57
C LEU A 130 2.25 9.77 3.65
N GLY A 131 3.38 9.13 3.49
CA GLY A 131 4.50 9.15 4.41
C GLY A 131 5.50 8.06 4.07
N THR A 132 6.59 8.05 4.82
CA THR A 132 7.56 6.97 4.79
C THR A 132 7.67 6.32 6.15
N ASP A 133 7.83 5.02 6.14
CA ASP A 133 8.23 4.18 7.25
C ASP A 133 9.69 3.78 7.07
N TYR A 134 10.28 3.11 8.02
CA TYR A 134 11.63 2.56 7.90
C TYR A 134 11.67 1.12 8.35
N GLY A 135 12.50 0.32 7.70
CA GLY A 135 12.77 -1.02 8.17
C GLY A 135 13.33 -1.03 9.59
N VAL A 136 13.01 -2.06 10.35
CA VAL A 136 13.60 -2.34 11.67
C VAL A 136 14.08 -3.77 11.73
N ILE A 137 15.03 -3.99 12.64
CA ILE A 137 15.44 -5.33 13.07
C ILE A 137 14.98 -5.49 14.51
N ALA A 138 14.02 -6.39 14.70
CA ALA A 138 13.42 -6.63 16.01
C ALA A 138 13.61 -8.09 16.44
N VAL A 139 13.69 -8.28 17.75
CA VAL A 139 13.77 -9.59 18.40
C VAL A 139 12.80 -9.65 19.58
N HIS A 140 12.51 -10.84 20.07
CA HIS A 140 11.80 -10.97 21.33
C HIS A 140 12.59 -10.32 22.47
N ARG A 141 11.94 -9.73 23.47
CA ARG A 141 12.59 -9.03 24.61
C ARG A 141 13.59 -9.91 25.34
N ASP A 142 13.31 -11.21 25.47
CA ASP A 142 14.19 -12.18 26.13
C ASP A 142 15.33 -12.71 25.26
N SER A 143 15.39 -12.29 23.99
CA SER A 143 16.47 -12.70 23.09
C SER A 143 17.85 -12.41 23.71
N PRO A 144 18.83 -13.28 23.52
CA PRO A 144 20.21 -13.01 23.90
C PRO A 144 20.81 -11.81 23.15
N CYS A 145 20.33 -11.52 21.93
CA CYS A 145 20.78 -10.37 21.18
C CYS A 145 20.22 -9.07 21.79
N LYS A 146 21.11 -8.21 22.29
CA LYS A 146 20.77 -6.91 22.89
C LYS A 146 21.03 -5.75 21.91
N ARG A 147 21.94 -5.94 20.96
CA ARG A 147 22.36 -4.99 19.93
C ARG A 147 22.41 -5.70 18.57
N LEU A 148 22.45 -4.92 17.49
CA LEU A 148 22.56 -5.47 16.14
C LEU A 148 23.84 -6.29 15.95
N GLN A 149 24.96 -5.87 16.58
CA GLN A 149 26.22 -6.58 16.50
C GLN A 149 26.15 -8.00 17.09
N ASP A 150 25.34 -8.21 18.15
CA ASP A 150 25.15 -9.56 18.73
C ASP A 150 24.47 -10.47 17.68
N LEU A 151 23.47 -9.97 16.96
CA LEU A 151 22.83 -10.69 15.89
C LEU A 151 23.79 -10.94 14.72
N ILE A 152 24.56 -9.94 14.31
CA ILE A 152 25.58 -10.09 13.23
C ILE A 152 26.61 -11.14 13.62
N ALA A 153 27.07 -11.18 14.88
CA ALA A 153 28.00 -12.19 15.37
C ALA A 153 27.39 -13.61 15.30
N ALA A 154 26.14 -13.76 15.73
CA ALA A 154 25.41 -15.03 15.62
C ALA A 154 25.23 -15.50 14.18
N LEU A 155 24.84 -14.59 13.27
CA LEU A 155 24.70 -14.86 11.83
C LEU A 155 26.04 -15.24 11.18
N ARG A 156 27.16 -14.63 11.63
CA ARG A 156 28.51 -14.97 11.16
C ARG A 156 28.89 -16.38 11.53
N GLN A 157 28.49 -16.86 12.70
CA GLN A 157 28.76 -18.23 13.13
C GLN A 157 27.91 -19.22 12.33
N GLU A 158 26.60 -19.11 12.42
CA GLU A 158 25.68 -20.08 11.81
C GLU A 158 24.32 -19.42 11.44
N PRO A 159 24.18 -18.89 10.22
CA PRO A 159 22.95 -18.19 9.80
C PRO A 159 21.70 -19.08 9.81
N SER A 160 21.86 -20.40 9.62
CA SER A 160 20.77 -21.37 9.63
C SER A 160 20.10 -21.57 11.00
N ARG A 161 20.75 -21.19 12.08
CA ARG A 161 20.18 -21.24 13.43
C ARG A 161 19.22 -20.10 13.73
N ILE A 162 19.32 -19.00 13.00
CA ILE A 162 18.50 -17.80 13.21
C ILE A 162 17.29 -17.86 12.27
N ALA A 163 16.11 -17.99 12.83
CA ALA A 163 14.86 -17.99 12.07
C ALA A 163 14.35 -16.56 11.88
N PHE A 164 14.35 -16.06 10.63
CA PHE A 164 13.73 -14.80 10.28
C PHE A 164 12.25 -15.02 9.97
N GLY A 165 11.37 -14.32 10.68
CA GLY A 165 9.93 -14.27 10.37
C GLY A 165 9.62 -12.99 9.61
N ALA A 166 9.03 -13.12 8.42
CA ALA A 166 8.85 -11.98 7.53
C ALA A 166 7.50 -12.01 6.83
N GLY A 167 6.93 -10.83 6.61
CA GLY A 167 5.76 -10.65 5.76
C GLY A 167 6.12 -10.89 4.29
N GLY A 168 5.46 -11.88 3.68
CA GLY A 168 5.69 -12.28 2.30
C GLY A 168 6.69 -13.43 2.13
N THR A 169 6.92 -13.78 0.88
CA THR A 169 7.77 -14.90 0.49
C THR A 169 9.21 -14.45 0.19
N VAL A 170 10.06 -15.38 -0.21
CA VAL A 170 11.43 -15.10 -0.72
C VAL A 170 11.35 -13.95 -1.73
N GLY A 171 12.17 -12.92 -1.54
CA GLY A 171 12.19 -11.72 -2.37
C GLY A 171 11.23 -10.59 -1.93
N SER A 172 10.40 -10.79 -0.88
CA SER A 172 9.69 -9.67 -0.25
C SER A 172 10.67 -8.68 0.38
N GLN A 173 10.22 -7.47 0.69
CA GLN A 173 11.08 -6.46 1.32
C GLN A 173 11.68 -6.95 2.64
N ASP A 174 10.92 -7.70 3.44
CA ASP A 174 11.40 -8.23 4.71
C ASP A 174 12.46 -9.31 4.48
N TRP A 175 12.23 -10.19 3.50
CA TRP A 175 13.24 -11.16 3.09
C TRP A 175 14.53 -10.47 2.61
N VAL A 176 14.41 -9.40 1.82
CA VAL A 176 15.59 -8.64 1.35
C VAL A 176 16.34 -8.01 2.50
N LYS A 177 15.66 -7.43 3.49
CA LYS A 177 16.29 -6.89 4.70
C LYS A 177 17.05 -7.98 5.46
N ALA A 178 16.45 -9.17 5.63
CA ALA A 178 17.13 -10.33 6.22
C ALA A 178 18.36 -10.79 5.40
N ALA A 179 18.21 -10.87 4.08
CA ALA A 179 19.30 -11.27 3.18
C ALA A 179 20.49 -10.29 3.25
N LEU A 180 20.21 -8.99 3.30
CA LEU A 180 21.24 -7.96 3.47
C LEU A 180 21.97 -8.08 4.83
N LEU A 181 21.27 -8.42 5.92
CA LEU A 181 21.90 -8.67 7.22
C LEU A 181 22.84 -9.88 7.20
N VAL A 182 22.40 -10.98 6.58
CA VAL A 182 23.23 -12.19 6.45
C VAL A 182 24.47 -11.91 5.61
N ARG A 183 24.32 -11.12 4.54
CA ARG A 183 25.47 -10.66 3.72
C ARG A 183 26.40 -9.74 4.50
N ALA A 184 25.87 -8.81 5.32
CA ALA A 184 26.66 -7.95 6.20
C ALA A 184 27.44 -8.76 7.24
N ALA A 185 26.95 -9.94 7.63
CA ALA A 185 27.69 -10.90 8.46
C ALA A 185 28.76 -11.69 7.69
N GLY A 186 28.94 -11.44 6.39
CA GLY A 186 29.90 -12.15 5.53
C GLY A 186 29.45 -13.56 5.15
N ARG A 187 28.15 -13.82 5.13
CA ARG A 187 27.57 -15.13 4.79
C ARG A 187 26.68 -15.05 3.55
N ASP A 188 26.53 -16.20 2.87
CA ASP A 188 25.56 -16.33 1.77
C ASP A 188 24.13 -16.25 2.36
N HIS A 189 23.33 -15.35 1.85
CA HIS A 189 21.93 -15.17 2.25
C HIS A 189 21.07 -16.42 1.99
N LYS A 190 21.47 -17.30 1.07
CA LYS A 190 20.78 -18.57 0.81
C LYS A 190 20.89 -19.54 2.00
N ALA A 191 21.82 -19.33 2.90
CA ALA A 191 21.98 -20.14 4.11
C ALA A 191 21.05 -19.72 5.25
N MET A 192 20.28 -18.61 5.12
CA MET A 192 19.39 -18.16 6.19
C MET A 192 18.16 -19.04 6.30
N ARG A 193 17.70 -19.25 7.54
CA ARG A 193 16.42 -19.84 7.83
C ARG A 193 15.32 -18.77 7.77
N PHE A 194 14.35 -18.94 6.88
CA PHE A 194 13.31 -17.96 6.62
C PHE A 194 11.92 -18.59 6.75
N VAL A 195 11.01 -17.93 7.48
CA VAL A 195 9.63 -18.33 7.67
C VAL A 195 8.72 -17.23 7.09
N SER A 196 7.91 -17.61 6.11
CA SER A 196 7.01 -16.72 5.38
C SER A 196 5.67 -16.60 6.06
N PHE A 197 5.13 -15.38 6.17
CA PHE A 197 3.80 -15.05 6.67
C PHE A 197 3.04 -14.18 5.65
N GLU A 198 1.71 -14.11 5.78
CA GLU A 198 0.87 -13.28 4.88
C GLU A 198 1.02 -11.76 5.10
N GLY A 199 1.67 -11.35 6.19
CA GLY A 199 1.95 -9.94 6.50
C GLY A 199 2.82 -9.78 7.73
N GLY A 200 3.25 -8.54 7.99
CA GLY A 200 4.08 -8.19 9.14
C GLY A 200 3.40 -8.47 10.48
N GLY A 201 2.09 -8.30 10.58
CA GLY A 201 1.34 -8.60 11.80
C GLY A 201 1.44 -10.08 12.22
N ASP A 202 1.27 -11.01 11.27
CA ASP A 202 1.42 -12.45 11.54
C ASP A 202 2.87 -12.80 11.92
N ALA A 203 3.86 -12.18 11.26
CA ALA A 203 5.29 -12.37 11.56
C ALA A 203 5.65 -11.86 12.96
N LEU A 204 5.12 -10.69 13.36
CA LEU A 204 5.27 -10.16 14.72
C LEU A 204 4.60 -11.06 15.76
N GLY A 205 3.43 -11.61 15.48
CA GLY A 205 2.79 -12.62 16.34
C GLY A 205 3.66 -13.84 16.55
N ALA A 206 4.31 -14.33 15.48
CA ALA A 206 5.26 -15.45 15.57
C ALA A 206 6.50 -15.09 16.37
N LEU A 207 7.02 -13.84 16.28
CA LEU A 207 8.12 -13.36 17.11
C LEU A 207 7.72 -13.31 18.59
N GLN A 208 6.52 -12.83 18.91
CA GLN A 208 5.99 -12.79 20.28
C GLN A 208 5.87 -14.21 20.87
N GLY A 209 5.43 -15.18 20.07
CA GLY A 209 5.35 -16.59 20.44
C GLY A 209 6.69 -17.33 20.42
N LYS A 210 7.82 -16.64 20.11
CA LYS A 210 9.16 -17.23 19.98
C LYS A 210 9.25 -18.35 18.93
N HIS A 211 8.37 -18.34 17.92
CA HIS A 211 8.40 -19.26 16.78
C HIS A 211 9.44 -18.86 15.74
N VAL A 212 9.82 -17.59 15.75
CA VAL A 212 10.94 -17.02 14.98
C VAL A 212 11.81 -16.16 15.90
N ASP A 213 13.07 -15.93 15.51
CA ASP A 213 14.06 -15.24 16.33
C ASP A 213 14.15 -13.74 16.00
N VAL A 214 13.94 -13.39 14.74
CA VAL A 214 14.13 -12.03 14.21
C VAL A 214 12.96 -11.64 13.32
N PHE A 215 12.45 -10.43 13.50
CA PHE A 215 11.53 -9.75 12.61
C PHE A 215 12.25 -8.61 11.87
N PRO A 216 12.51 -8.74 10.57
CA PRO A 216 13.10 -7.70 9.73
C PRO A 216 12.02 -6.90 9.01
N GLY A 217 11.00 -6.44 9.74
CA GLY A 217 9.84 -5.75 9.18
C GLY A 217 9.97 -4.23 9.17
N ASP A 218 8.84 -3.54 9.37
CA ASP A 218 8.78 -2.08 9.36
C ASP A 218 8.50 -1.51 10.76
N ALA A 219 8.97 -0.28 11.01
CA ALA A 219 8.96 0.35 12.34
C ALA A 219 7.54 0.61 12.85
N ALA A 220 6.63 1.11 12.00
CA ALA A 220 5.27 1.44 12.42
C ALA A 220 4.52 0.22 12.96
N GLU A 221 4.66 -0.94 12.29
CA GLU A 221 4.05 -2.21 12.74
C GLU A 221 4.64 -2.67 14.07
N ALA A 222 5.98 -2.62 14.20
CA ALA A 222 6.66 -3.00 15.42
C ALA A 222 6.31 -2.09 16.61
N LEU A 223 6.23 -0.77 16.38
CA LEU A 223 5.84 0.21 17.38
C LEU A 223 4.38 0.02 17.83
N GLN A 224 3.48 -0.26 16.91
CA GLN A 224 2.09 -0.57 17.23
C GLN A 224 1.98 -1.81 18.12
N ALA A 225 2.72 -2.88 17.78
CA ALA A 225 2.76 -4.09 18.58
C ALA A 225 3.34 -3.81 20.00
N ILE A 226 4.42 -3.03 20.11
CA ILE A 226 5.04 -2.63 21.38
C ILE A 226 4.06 -1.80 22.22
N ALA A 227 3.35 -0.85 21.60
CA ALA A 227 2.31 -0.05 22.29
C ALA A 227 1.16 -0.93 22.78
N GLY A 228 0.83 -2.02 22.09
CA GLY A 228 -0.10 -3.06 22.50
C GLY A 228 0.45 -4.04 23.57
N GLY A 229 1.67 -3.81 24.08
CA GLY A 229 2.27 -4.64 25.14
C GLY A 229 3.12 -5.83 24.64
N ALA A 230 3.35 -5.94 23.32
CA ALA A 230 4.18 -7.03 22.79
C ALA A 230 5.59 -7.02 23.36
N PRO A 231 6.16 -8.18 23.74
CA PRO A 231 7.50 -8.29 24.30
C PRO A 231 8.59 -8.23 23.21
N VAL A 232 8.61 -7.11 22.47
CA VAL A 232 9.51 -6.88 21.34
C VAL A 232 10.59 -5.86 21.72
N ARG A 233 11.81 -6.09 21.25
CA ARG A 233 12.96 -5.16 21.33
C ARG A 233 13.41 -4.83 19.92
N LEU A 234 13.55 -3.53 19.63
CA LEU A 234 14.18 -3.05 18.40
C LEU A 234 15.71 -3.02 18.60
N LEU A 235 16.44 -3.72 17.75
CA LEU A 235 17.91 -3.73 17.73
C LEU A 235 18.47 -2.59 16.90
N ALA A 236 17.79 -2.25 15.80
CA ALA A 236 18.18 -1.18 14.89
C ALA A 236 16.99 -0.68 14.07
N VAL A 237 17.06 0.58 13.66
CA VAL A 237 16.26 1.14 12.58
C VAL A 237 17.13 1.26 11.31
N LEU A 238 16.54 1.00 10.15
CA LEU A 238 17.24 1.02 8.87
C LEU A 238 17.07 2.39 8.18
N SER A 239 17.43 3.45 8.88
CA SER A 239 17.44 4.83 8.40
C SER A 239 18.87 5.36 8.27
N GLU A 240 19.06 6.43 7.50
CA GLU A 240 20.37 7.07 7.34
C GLU A 240 20.89 7.68 8.64
N THR A 241 19.99 8.31 9.38
CA THR A 241 20.24 8.96 10.66
C THR A 241 19.20 8.52 11.68
N ARG A 242 19.44 8.79 12.97
CA ARG A 242 18.45 8.53 14.02
C ARG A 242 17.15 9.22 13.75
N LEU A 243 16.06 8.53 14.04
CA LEU A 243 14.72 9.03 13.92
C LEU A 243 14.23 9.61 15.25
N GLY A 244 13.33 10.59 15.16
CA GLY A 244 12.65 11.16 16.31
C GLY A 244 11.46 10.33 16.80
N GLY A 245 10.70 10.89 17.75
CA GLY A 245 9.50 10.27 18.29
C GLY A 245 9.79 8.97 19.05
N ALA A 246 8.99 7.96 18.82
CA ALA A 246 9.12 6.66 19.50
C ALA A 246 10.43 5.91 19.20
N LEU A 247 11.15 6.30 18.15
CA LEU A 247 12.41 5.68 17.73
C LEU A 247 13.66 6.43 18.21
N THR A 248 13.54 7.53 18.96
CA THR A 248 14.69 8.36 19.42
C THR A 248 15.78 7.53 20.12
N GLY A 249 15.37 6.52 20.89
CA GLY A 249 16.30 5.64 21.61
C GLY A 249 16.86 4.48 20.79
N VAL A 250 16.38 4.27 19.55
CA VAL A 250 16.78 3.13 18.72
C VAL A 250 17.95 3.54 17.82
N PRO A 251 19.13 2.90 17.93
CA PRO A 251 20.25 3.20 17.06
C PRO A 251 19.97 2.78 15.61
N THR A 252 20.59 3.45 14.64
CA THR A 252 20.54 3.00 13.25
C THR A 252 21.44 1.77 13.06
N ALA A 253 21.19 1.03 11.96
CA ALA A 253 22.11 -0.03 11.55
C ALA A 253 23.50 0.54 11.22
N ARG A 254 23.56 1.72 10.58
CA ARG A 254 24.81 2.42 10.23
C ARG A 254 25.64 2.80 11.46
N GLU A 255 25.03 3.32 12.53
CA GLU A 255 25.71 3.61 13.81
C GLU A 255 26.31 2.35 14.43
N GLN A 256 25.77 1.20 14.09
CA GLN A 256 26.24 -0.10 14.56
C GLN A 256 27.15 -0.81 13.53
N GLY A 257 27.68 -0.10 12.52
CA GLY A 257 28.64 -0.62 11.54
C GLY A 257 28.01 -1.48 10.43
N VAL A 258 26.70 -1.44 10.26
CA VAL A 258 25.97 -2.19 9.19
C VAL A 258 25.34 -1.20 8.23
N ASP A 259 25.87 -1.08 7.02
CA ASP A 259 25.39 -0.13 6.01
C ASP A 259 24.13 -0.67 5.30
N ILE A 260 23.01 -0.63 6.01
CA ILE A 260 21.69 -0.96 5.47
C ILE A 260 20.73 0.19 5.75
N VAL A 261 20.14 0.74 4.70
CA VAL A 261 19.10 1.76 4.75
C VAL A 261 17.89 1.27 3.98
N TRP A 262 16.71 1.29 4.61
CA TRP A 262 15.49 0.77 4.00
C TRP A 262 14.28 1.65 4.32
N PRO A 263 14.05 2.74 3.57
CA PRO A 263 12.83 3.52 3.66
C PRO A 263 11.68 2.77 2.96
N THR A 264 10.51 2.76 3.59
CA THR A 264 9.30 2.12 3.08
C THR A 264 8.23 3.18 2.87
N VAL A 265 8.06 3.67 1.66
CA VAL A 265 6.96 4.61 1.36
C VAL A 265 5.61 3.93 1.48
N ARG A 266 4.60 4.70 1.88
CA ARG A 266 3.21 4.29 2.00
C ARG A 266 2.37 5.17 1.09
N GLY A 267 1.57 4.58 0.22
CA GLY A 267 0.80 5.35 -0.74
C GLY A 267 -0.38 4.59 -1.34
N LEU A 268 -1.01 5.22 -2.33
CA LEU A 268 -2.26 4.78 -2.94
C LEU A 268 -2.17 4.80 -4.46
N TYR A 269 -2.82 3.84 -5.11
CA TYR A 269 -3.02 3.82 -6.55
C TYR A 269 -4.48 3.50 -6.91
N LEU A 270 -4.85 3.75 -8.17
CA LEU A 270 -6.12 3.40 -8.81
C LEU A 270 -5.89 2.53 -10.05
N SER A 271 -6.96 1.97 -10.59
CA SER A 271 -6.93 1.37 -11.93
C SER A 271 -6.55 2.41 -12.99
N ALA A 272 -5.79 1.99 -14.01
CA ALA A 272 -5.51 2.83 -15.17
C ALA A 272 -6.77 3.12 -16.01
N ASN A 273 -7.81 2.29 -15.86
CA ASN A 273 -9.05 2.39 -16.64
C ASN A 273 -10.08 3.38 -16.08
N VAL A 274 -9.74 4.09 -14.97
CA VAL A 274 -10.66 5.11 -14.42
C VAL A 274 -10.60 6.40 -15.23
N PRO A 275 -11.70 7.19 -15.27
CA PRO A 275 -11.71 8.49 -15.94
C PRO A 275 -10.62 9.41 -15.37
N GLU A 276 -9.97 10.19 -16.25
CA GLU A 276 -8.92 11.13 -15.85
C GLU A 276 -9.41 12.16 -14.80
N ALA A 277 -10.71 12.50 -14.84
CA ALA A 277 -11.33 13.36 -13.84
C ALA A 277 -11.25 12.77 -12.43
N ALA A 278 -11.41 11.45 -12.27
CA ALA A 278 -11.27 10.76 -10.99
C ALA A 278 -9.80 10.76 -10.50
N VAL A 279 -8.84 10.57 -11.41
CA VAL A 279 -7.41 10.66 -11.09
C VAL A 279 -7.07 12.05 -10.56
N ARG A 280 -7.47 13.11 -11.29
CA ARG A 280 -7.23 14.51 -10.86
C ARG A 280 -7.90 14.80 -9.52
N MET A 281 -9.13 14.36 -9.33
CA MET A 281 -9.89 14.55 -8.09
C MET A 281 -9.16 13.94 -6.89
N TRP A 282 -8.73 12.67 -6.99
CA TRP A 282 -8.02 11.99 -5.91
C TRP A 282 -6.64 12.59 -5.65
N THR A 283 -5.90 12.92 -6.71
CA THR A 283 -4.59 13.58 -6.61
C THR A 283 -4.71 14.92 -5.87
N ALA A 284 -5.70 15.75 -6.24
CA ALA A 284 -5.96 17.02 -5.57
C ALA A 284 -6.40 16.83 -4.11
N ALA A 285 -7.28 15.85 -3.84
CA ALA A 285 -7.76 15.57 -2.50
C ALA A 285 -6.64 15.16 -1.54
N PHE A 286 -5.71 14.31 -1.99
CA PHE A 286 -4.56 13.92 -1.16
C PHE A 286 -3.48 14.99 -1.10
N ALA A 287 -3.28 15.79 -2.14
CA ALA A 287 -2.40 16.96 -2.07
C ALA A 287 -2.90 17.96 -1.01
N GLU A 288 -4.21 18.25 -0.98
CA GLU A 288 -4.85 19.07 0.05
C GLU A 288 -4.69 18.45 1.45
N ALA A 289 -5.02 17.18 1.60
CA ALA A 289 -4.98 16.50 2.90
C ALA A 289 -3.56 16.45 3.48
N THR A 290 -2.54 16.16 2.65
CA THR A 290 -1.15 16.07 3.12
C THR A 290 -0.51 17.44 3.38
N ALA A 291 -1.04 18.53 2.82
CA ALA A 291 -0.64 19.89 3.09
C ALA A 291 -1.36 20.54 4.29
N ALA A 292 -2.43 19.91 4.81
CA ALA A 292 -3.22 20.45 5.90
C ALA A 292 -2.40 20.59 7.20
N PRO A 293 -2.58 21.67 7.99
CA PRO A 293 -1.79 21.92 9.21
C PRO A 293 -1.81 20.77 10.23
N GLY A 294 -2.91 20.03 10.32
CA GLY A 294 -3.06 18.89 11.23
C GLY A 294 -2.43 17.58 10.73
N TYR A 295 -2.00 17.51 9.46
CA TYR A 295 -1.54 16.28 8.86
C TYR A 295 -0.25 15.72 9.50
N ALA A 296 0.67 16.57 9.90
CA ALA A 296 1.90 16.14 10.56
C ALA A 296 1.60 15.31 11.83
N ALA A 297 0.76 15.83 12.71
CA ALA A 297 0.35 15.13 13.92
C ALA A 297 -0.42 13.83 13.62
N LEU A 298 -1.26 13.82 12.58
CA LEU A 298 -1.97 12.64 12.13
C LEU A 298 -0.99 11.55 11.66
N ARG A 299 -0.07 11.90 10.78
CA ARG A 299 0.96 10.99 10.26
C ARG A 299 1.82 10.41 11.38
N GLU A 300 2.23 11.24 12.38
CA GLU A 300 3.00 10.82 13.54
C GLU A 300 2.25 9.82 14.42
N ARG A 301 0.93 9.96 14.58
CA ARG A 301 0.11 8.95 15.27
C ARG A 301 0.16 7.57 14.60
N HIS A 302 0.38 7.54 13.29
CA HIS A 302 0.62 6.30 12.52
C HIS A 302 2.10 5.91 12.46
N SER A 303 2.98 6.57 13.26
CA SER A 303 4.42 6.29 13.31
C SER A 303 5.13 6.44 11.96
N LEU A 304 4.64 7.34 11.10
CA LEU A 304 5.22 7.63 9.79
C LEU A 304 5.96 8.98 9.77
N TYR A 305 6.94 9.07 8.89
CA TYR A 305 7.80 10.23 8.68
C TYR A 305 7.38 11.01 7.43
N PRO A 306 7.81 12.28 7.27
CA PRO A 306 7.43 13.12 6.13
C PRO A 306 7.87 12.50 4.79
N PHE A 307 6.92 12.23 3.92
CA PHE A 307 7.13 11.89 2.52
C PHE A 307 5.79 11.96 1.78
N ALA A 308 5.51 13.09 1.16
CA ALA A 308 4.26 13.32 0.43
C ALA A 308 4.57 13.72 -1.01
N LEU A 309 4.20 12.87 -1.96
CA LEU A 309 4.32 13.10 -3.39
C LEU A 309 2.99 12.81 -4.07
N THR A 310 2.67 13.58 -5.11
CA THR A 310 1.51 13.38 -5.98
C THR A 310 1.88 13.70 -7.43
N GLY A 311 1.07 13.28 -8.40
CA GLY A 311 1.25 13.62 -9.81
C GLY A 311 2.61 13.21 -10.37
N ALA A 312 3.20 14.02 -11.25
CA ALA A 312 4.44 13.71 -11.96
C ALA A 312 5.61 13.38 -11.02
N ALA A 313 5.75 14.08 -9.89
CA ALA A 313 6.80 13.79 -8.92
C ALA A 313 6.69 12.38 -8.33
N LEU A 314 5.46 11.89 -8.14
CA LEU A 314 5.24 10.52 -7.69
C LEU A 314 5.55 9.50 -8.80
N ASP A 315 5.14 9.77 -10.04
CA ASP A 315 5.42 8.90 -11.18
C ASP A 315 6.93 8.76 -11.39
N ASP A 316 7.69 9.86 -11.36
CA ASP A 316 9.15 9.88 -11.47
C ASP A 316 9.80 9.07 -10.33
N TYR A 317 9.31 9.27 -9.09
CA TYR A 317 9.79 8.52 -7.93
C TYR A 317 9.57 7.00 -8.11
N VAL A 318 8.38 6.60 -8.54
CA VAL A 318 8.04 5.18 -8.77
C VAL A 318 8.96 4.56 -9.81
N GLN A 319 9.17 5.24 -10.95
CA GLN A 319 10.04 4.75 -12.02
C GLN A 319 11.50 4.61 -11.54
N ALA A 320 12.03 5.64 -10.87
CA ALA A 320 13.38 5.60 -10.32
C ALA A 320 13.55 4.47 -9.29
N ARG A 321 12.55 4.29 -8.41
CA ARG A 321 12.60 3.27 -7.36
C ARG A 321 12.51 1.85 -7.93
N ILE A 322 11.67 1.62 -8.93
CA ILE A 322 11.59 0.33 -9.62
C ILE A 322 12.94 0.00 -10.29
N LYS A 323 13.59 0.96 -10.95
CA LYS A 323 14.92 0.75 -11.55
C LYS A 323 15.97 0.38 -10.50
N THR A 324 15.97 1.05 -9.35
CA THR A 324 16.86 0.70 -8.22
C THR A 324 16.60 -0.72 -7.72
N TYR A 325 15.34 -1.09 -7.57
CA TYR A 325 14.97 -2.43 -7.10
C TYR A 325 15.21 -3.53 -8.14
N GLN A 326 15.21 -3.22 -9.44
CA GLN A 326 15.63 -4.15 -10.48
C GLN A 326 17.11 -4.52 -10.32
N ALA A 327 17.98 -3.53 -10.13
CA ALA A 327 19.40 -3.78 -9.88
C ALA A 327 19.62 -4.63 -8.61
N LEU A 328 18.93 -4.30 -7.52
CA LEU A 328 19.00 -5.08 -6.27
C LEU A 328 18.48 -6.51 -6.46
N ALA A 329 17.41 -6.70 -7.20
CA ALA A 329 16.84 -8.01 -7.48
C ALA A 329 17.80 -8.87 -8.33
N ASP A 330 18.46 -8.28 -9.33
CA ASP A 330 19.48 -8.95 -10.12
C ASP A 330 20.68 -9.36 -9.26
N GLU A 331 21.16 -8.49 -8.38
CA GLU A 331 22.25 -8.75 -7.42
C GLU A 331 21.95 -9.91 -6.47
N LEU A 332 20.69 -10.03 -6.02
CA LEU A 332 20.23 -11.08 -5.12
C LEU A 332 19.74 -12.35 -5.86
N GLY A 333 19.77 -12.35 -7.19
CA GLY A 333 19.28 -13.48 -8.00
C GLY A 333 17.76 -13.68 -7.95
N LEU A 334 16.98 -12.61 -7.68
CA LEU A 334 15.54 -12.66 -7.47
C LEU A 334 14.68 -12.42 -8.71
N ARG A 335 15.25 -11.95 -9.78
CA ARG A 335 14.51 -11.58 -10.98
C ARG A 335 13.97 -12.81 -11.68
N ARG A 336 12.64 -12.91 -11.78
CA ARG A 336 11.94 -14.04 -12.41
C ARG A 336 11.57 -13.81 -13.86
N TRP A 337 11.43 -12.56 -14.28
CA TRP A 337 11.03 -12.18 -15.62
C TRP A 337 12.07 -11.24 -16.21
N LYS A 338 12.64 -11.67 -17.33
CA LYS A 338 13.24 -10.74 -18.28
C LYS A 338 12.18 -10.53 -19.36
N PRO A 339 11.79 -9.28 -19.66
CA PRO A 339 10.90 -9.01 -20.78
C PRO A 339 11.52 -9.45 -22.09
#